data_5df084ebdbe198da691ab705ad4ed204
#
_entry.id   5df084ebdbe198da691ab705ad4ed204
#
_cell.length_a   1.000
_cell.length_b   1.000
_cell.length_c   1.000
_cell.angle_alpha   90.00
_cell.angle_beta   90.00
_cell.angle_gamma   90.00
#
_symmetry.space_group_name_H-M   'P 1'
#
loop_
_entity.id
_entity.type
_entity.pdbx_description
1 polymer ?
#
loop_
_entity_poly.entity_id
_entity_poly.type
_entity_poly.pdbx_seq_one_letter_code
_entity_poly.pdbx_strand_id
1 'polypeptide(L)'
;MIFMKLRKDLQKVAELYRATQSNDEIARNLGFDPHDLPGYETIRHFINDLLDDEVLDHLFYIQVEEIKHQLGRYGEKLGEKTLEDATPVTAKRGDPEAEYSDYYKVKGWKKDLLLDQKHKVFLAFQNLGINENEGQVLPLNLEKLQEIDINVNEITADGKYPTYENIAVAKHRYGTDLFYRPQDGWVHNSKGDVDEINRRYQKYWKHHDFRIHAALESKLGFLCKQRDYDWVGAYYRNLHVQRYNRRIKHCVRRYRIERNTNESFNNYLKQHLGFETSLPQKGKKHAFKHTTLCLIAINAVALTRLQNGITEHLTSVAYLT
;
A
#
# COMPACT_ATOMS: atom_id res chain seq x y z
N MET A 1 -4.81 10.53 20.09
CA MET A 1 -3.37 10.89 20.13
C MET A 1 -2.70 10.90 18.77
N ILE A 2 -2.84 9.85 17.96
CA ILE A 2 -2.23 9.74 16.62
C ILE A 2 -2.64 10.88 15.70
N PHE A 3 -3.94 11.18 15.58
CA PHE A 3 -4.45 12.29 14.75
C PHE A 3 -3.90 13.66 15.14
N MET A 4 -3.79 13.91 16.41
CA MET A 4 -3.25 15.18 16.90
C MET A 4 -1.78 15.34 16.53
N LYS A 5 -1.00 14.26 16.52
CA LYS A 5 0.41 14.27 16.11
C LYS A 5 0.61 14.52 14.62
N LEU A 6 -0.38 14.24 13.79
CA LEU A 6 -0.33 14.50 12.35
C LEU A 6 -0.60 15.96 11.98
N ARG A 7 -1.17 16.76 12.89
CA ARG A 7 -1.25 18.20 12.70
C ARG A 7 0.17 18.79 12.67
N LYS A 8 0.41 19.72 11.75
CA LYS A 8 1.73 20.36 11.57
C LYS A 8 2.25 21.05 12.83
N ASP A 9 1.34 21.55 13.67
CA ASP A 9 1.63 22.23 14.94
C ASP A 9 1.85 21.28 16.13
N LEU A 10 1.57 19.96 15.99
CA LEU A 10 1.67 18.97 17.05
C LEU A 10 2.58 17.78 16.70
N GLN A 11 3.55 18.00 15.83
CA GLN A 11 4.45 16.92 15.37
C GLN A 11 5.45 16.45 16.43
N LYS A 12 5.81 17.33 17.38
CA LYS A 12 6.70 16.95 18.49
C LYS A 12 5.91 16.45 19.67
N VAL A 13 6.48 15.48 20.40
CA VAL A 13 5.86 14.97 21.63
C VAL A 13 5.62 16.07 22.65
N ALA A 14 6.55 17.02 22.76
CA ALA A 14 6.43 18.16 23.66
C ALA A 14 5.27 19.09 23.31
N GLU A 15 4.97 19.29 22.03
CA GLU A 15 3.85 20.10 21.56
C GLU A 15 2.51 19.39 21.85
N LEU A 16 2.45 18.09 21.57
CA LEU A 16 1.29 17.26 21.91
C LEU A 16 1.03 17.27 23.41
N TYR A 17 2.06 17.10 24.24
CA TYR A 17 1.93 17.14 25.69
C TYR A 17 1.39 18.50 26.17
N ARG A 18 1.94 19.62 25.70
CA ARG A 18 1.45 20.95 26.06
C ARG A 18 0.00 21.16 25.66
N ALA A 19 -0.37 20.73 24.44
CA ALA A 19 -1.76 20.83 23.98
C ALA A 19 -2.72 20.03 24.87
N THR A 20 -2.32 18.85 25.31
CA THR A 20 -3.10 18.02 26.23
C THR A 20 -3.25 18.67 27.60
N GLN A 21 -2.18 19.29 28.11
CA GLN A 21 -2.19 20.01 29.38
C GLN A 21 -3.00 21.30 29.37
N SER A 22 -3.10 21.94 28.21
CA SER A 22 -3.76 23.27 28.07
C SER A 22 -5.21 23.21 27.62
N ASN A 23 -5.72 22.04 27.24
CA ASN A 23 -7.07 21.91 26.68
C ASN A 23 -7.71 20.57 27.07
N ASP A 24 -8.67 20.64 27.97
CA ASP A 24 -9.44 19.48 28.46
C ASP A 24 -10.17 18.71 27.37
N GLU A 25 -10.65 19.40 26.35
CA GLU A 25 -11.32 18.74 25.23
C GLU A 25 -10.33 17.89 24.43
N ILE A 26 -9.12 18.39 24.21
CA ILE A 26 -8.03 17.60 23.60
C ILE A 26 -7.72 16.38 24.48
N ALA A 27 -7.61 16.54 25.79
CA ALA A 27 -7.34 15.43 26.69
C ALA A 27 -8.44 14.36 26.60
N ARG A 28 -9.72 14.74 26.68
CA ARG A 28 -10.86 13.81 26.56
C ARG A 28 -10.92 13.12 25.20
N ASN A 29 -10.69 13.85 24.12
CA ASN A 29 -10.65 13.30 22.76
C ASN A 29 -9.49 12.31 22.58
N LEU A 30 -8.45 12.38 23.39
CA LEU A 30 -7.35 11.42 23.44
C LEU A 30 -7.61 10.23 24.40
N GLY A 31 -8.76 10.21 25.05
CA GLY A 31 -9.14 9.18 26.02
C GLY A 31 -8.53 9.38 27.41
N PHE A 32 -8.00 10.57 27.72
CA PHE A 32 -7.45 10.89 29.04
C PHE A 32 -8.48 11.62 29.91
N ASP A 33 -8.40 11.37 31.22
CA ASP A 33 -9.01 12.26 32.18
C ASP A 33 -8.21 13.55 32.28
N PRO A 34 -8.81 14.74 32.04
CA PRO A 34 -8.09 16.02 32.17
C PRO A 34 -7.46 16.27 33.53
N HIS A 35 -7.99 15.61 34.59
CA HIS A 35 -7.47 15.72 35.94
C HIS A 35 -6.39 14.68 36.31
N ASP A 36 -6.22 13.66 35.45
CA ASP A 36 -5.19 12.62 35.60
C ASP A 36 -4.46 12.38 34.29
N LEU A 37 -3.70 13.38 33.87
CA LEU A 37 -2.95 13.33 32.61
C LEU A 37 -1.61 12.60 32.78
N PRO A 38 -1.22 11.72 31.84
CA PRO A 38 0.09 11.11 31.88
C PRO A 38 1.20 12.14 31.79
N GLY A 39 2.29 11.93 32.49
CA GLY A 39 3.48 12.78 32.44
C GLY A 39 4.13 12.79 31.05
N TYR A 40 4.93 13.83 30.78
CA TYR A 40 5.64 13.97 29.49
C TYR A 40 6.48 12.74 29.15
N GLU A 41 7.23 12.20 30.10
CA GLU A 41 8.07 11.03 29.86
C GLU A 41 7.26 9.77 29.55
N THR A 42 6.08 9.61 30.13
CA THR A 42 5.16 8.50 29.85
C THR A 42 4.67 8.58 28.39
N ILE A 43 4.23 9.76 27.95
CA ILE A 43 3.80 9.97 26.56
C ILE A 43 4.99 9.79 25.60
N ARG A 44 6.17 10.32 25.97
CA ARG A 44 7.38 10.19 25.15
C ARG A 44 7.80 8.73 25.00
N HIS A 45 7.84 7.98 26.09
CA HIS A 45 8.16 6.55 26.09
C HIS A 45 7.16 5.77 25.26
N PHE A 46 5.86 5.97 25.46
CA PHE A 46 4.82 5.32 24.66
C PHE A 46 5.03 5.55 23.17
N ILE A 47 5.20 6.80 22.74
CA ILE A 47 5.32 7.12 21.31
C ILE A 47 6.64 6.64 20.72
N ASN A 48 7.76 6.76 21.43
CA ASN A 48 9.07 6.47 20.84
C ASN A 48 9.47 5.00 20.98
N ASP A 49 9.09 4.35 22.06
CA ASP A 49 9.65 3.06 22.45
C ASP A 49 8.63 1.92 22.37
N LEU A 50 7.39 2.14 22.80
CA LEU A 50 6.35 1.11 22.81
C LEU A 50 5.60 0.97 21.48
N LEU A 51 5.42 2.06 20.72
CA LEU A 51 4.88 1.99 19.36
C LEU A 51 6.00 1.61 18.39
N ASP A 52 6.35 0.35 18.31
CA ASP A 52 7.30 -0.17 17.32
C ASP A 52 6.59 -0.50 15.98
N ASP A 53 7.37 -0.95 15.00
CA ASP A 53 6.84 -1.23 13.66
C ASP A 53 5.86 -2.41 13.68
N GLU A 54 6.08 -3.43 14.51
CA GLU A 54 5.21 -4.61 14.63
C GLU A 54 3.84 -4.23 15.21
N VAL A 55 3.83 -3.43 16.29
CA VAL A 55 2.59 -2.90 16.88
C VAL A 55 1.83 -2.03 15.88
N LEU A 56 2.53 -1.20 15.12
CA LEU A 56 1.91 -0.33 14.13
C LEU A 56 1.34 -1.13 12.94
N ASP A 57 2.05 -2.13 12.48
CA ASP A 57 1.57 -3.03 11.43
C ASP A 57 0.30 -3.76 11.90
N HIS A 58 0.31 -4.30 13.10
CA HIS A 58 -0.85 -4.96 13.68
C HIS A 58 -2.06 -4.02 13.80
N LEU A 59 -1.87 -2.82 14.33
CA LEU A 59 -2.93 -1.81 14.42
C LEU A 59 -3.48 -1.41 13.04
N PHE A 60 -2.63 -1.31 12.04
CA PHE A 60 -3.05 -1.01 10.68
C PHE A 60 -3.95 -2.11 10.12
N TYR A 61 -3.54 -3.39 10.22
CA TYR A 61 -4.31 -4.50 9.66
C TYR A 61 -5.60 -4.77 10.43
N ILE A 62 -5.65 -4.59 11.75
CA ILE A 62 -6.91 -4.59 12.53
C ILE A 62 -7.90 -3.55 11.96
N GLN A 63 -7.43 -2.34 11.62
CA GLN A 63 -8.30 -1.34 11.04
C GLN A 63 -8.81 -1.76 9.66
N VAL A 64 -7.97 -2.37 8.83
CA VAL A 64 -8.37 -2.85 7.50
C VAL A 64 -9.43 -3.97 7.61
N GLU A 65 -9.27 -4.90 8.55
CA GLU A 65 -10.27 -5.93 8.85
C GLU A 65 -11.60 -5.33 9.31
N GLU A 66 -11.55 -4.35 10.21
CA GLU A 66 -12.75 -3.69 10.70
C GLU A 66 -13.45 -2.89 9.58
N ILE A 67 -12.69 -2.19 8.72
CA ILE A 67 -13.26 -1.52 7.54
C ILE A 67 -13.94 -2.55 6.62
N LYS A 68 -13.29 -3.69 6.33
CA LYS A 68 -13.88 -4.80 5.57
C LYS A 68 -15.21 -5.24 6.18
N HIS A 69 -15.22 -5.46 7.50
CA HIS A 69 -16.41 -5.89 8.22
C HIS A 69 -17.54 -4.86 8.16
N GLN A 70 -17.23 -3.59 8.39
CA GLN A 70 -18.22 -2.50 8.33
C GLN A 70 -18.79 -2.34 6.91
N LEU A 71 -17.95 -2.35 5.87
CA LEU A 71 -18.40 -2.29 4.48
C LEU A 71 -19.28 -3.48 4.10
N GLY A 72 -18.96 -4.68 4.61
CA GLY A 72 -19.77 -5.88 4.41
C GLY A 72 -21.21 -5.73 4.87
N ARG A 73 -21.48 -4.94 5.91
CA ARG A 73 -22.87 -4.63 6.37
C ARG A 73 -23.67 -3.82 5.36
N TYR A 74 -22.99 -3.10 4.47
CA TYR A 74 -23.60 -2.33 3.38
C TYR A 74 -23.57 -3.08 2.03
N GLY A 75 -23.15 -4.36 2.02
CA GLY A 75 -23.00 -5.15 0.79
C GLY A 75 -21.82 -4.75 -0.07
N GLU A 76 -20.90 -3.96 0.47
CA GLU A 76 -19.69 -3.48 -0.20
C GLU A 76 -18.48 -4.38 0.10
N LYS A 77 -17.51 -4.39 -0.82
CA LYS A 77 -16.30 -5.22 -0.70
C LYS A 77 -15.05 -4.39 -0.95
N LEU A 78 -13.98 -4.72 -0.22
CA LEU A 78 -12.62 -4.25 -0.50
C LEU A 78 -11.94 -5.14 -1.54
N GLY A 79 -10.97 -4.59 -2.26
CA GLY A 79 -10.09 -5.34 -3.14
C GLY A 79 -10.62 -5.61 -4.55
N GLU A 80 -11.80 -5.14 -4.93
CA GLU A 80 -12.31 -5.33 -6.30
C GLU A 80 -11.38 -4.69 -7.34
N LYS A 81 -10.93 -3.47 -7.08
CA LYS A 81 -9.90 -2.77 -7.84
C LYS A 81 -9.00 -2.01 -6.90
N THR A 82 -7.71 -2.21 -7.06
CA THR A 82 -6.72 -1.55 -6.25
C THR A 82 -5.70 -0.81 -7.10
N LEU A 83 -5.01 0.13 -6.48
CA LEU A 83 -3.95 0.92 -7.08
C LEU A 83 -2.68 0.71 -6.26
N GLU A 84 -1.59 0.33 -6.90
CA GLU A 84 -0.29 0.14 -6.24
C GLU A 84 0.74 1.10 -6.81
N ASP A 85 1.39 1.84 -5.92
CA ASP A 85 2.42 2.81 -6.28
C ASP A 85 3.30 3.12 -5.06
N ALA A 86 4.56 3.42 -5.32
CA ALA A 86 5.49 3.84 -4.30
C ALA A 86 5.64 5.37 -4.28
N THR A 87 5.59 5.94 -3.09
CA THR A 87 5.79 7.38 -2.89
C THR A 87 7.06 7.66 -2.09
N PRO A 88 7.91 8.62 -2.50
CA PRO A 88 9.07 9.01 -1.73
C PRO A 88 8.69 9.72 -0.43
N VAL A 89 9.50 9.49 0.59
CA VAL A 89 9.40 10.10 1.91
C VAL A 89 10.70 10.85 2.17
N THR A 90 10.65 12.18 2.18
CA THR A 90 11.84 13.02 2.32
C THR A 90 12.38 12.95 3.75
N ALA A 91 13.64 12.59 3.89
CA ALA A 91 14.33 12.55 5.17
C ALA A 91 14.51 13.93 5.79
N LYS A 92 14.66 13.97 7.10
CA LYS A 92 15.08 15.19 7.80
C LYS A 92 16.46 15.60 7.35
N ARG A 93 16.67 16.92 7.16
CA ARG A 93 17.97 17.46 6.75
C ARG A 93 19.10 16.96 7.64
N GLY A 94 20.16 16.46 7.00
CA GLY A 94 21.34 15.91 7.69
C GLY A 94 21.09 14.55 8.34
N ASP A 95 20.12 13.77 7.87
CA ASP A 95 19.94 12.40 8.29
C ASP A 95 21.04 11.51 7.67
N PRO A 96 21.86 10.82 8.50
CA PRO A 96 22.96 10.00 8.00
C PRO A 96 22.48 8.67 7.39
N GLU A 97 21.32 8.15 7.81
CA GLU A 97 20.79 6.85 7.35
C GLU A 97 20.07 6.96 6.00
N ALA A 98 19.68 8.16 5.60
CA ALA A 98 18.94 8.35 4.38
C ALA A 98 19.87 8.35 3.16
N GLU A 99 19.42 7.72 2.08
CA GLU A 99 20.10 7.70 0.79
C GLU A 99 19.51 8.74 -0.16
N TYR A 100 20.33 9.19 -1.12
CA TYR A 100 19.86 10.05 -2.21
C TYR A 100 19.38 9.23 -3.39
N SER A 101 18.25 9.58 -3.97
CA SER A 101 17.75 8.98 -5.19
C SER A 101 17.86 9.96 -6.36
N ASP A 102 18.58 9.58 -7.40
CA ASP A 102 18.65 10.34 -8.64
C ASP A 102 17.33 10.38 -9.40
N TYR A 103 16.50 9.37 -9.23
CA TYR A 103 15.18 9.30 -9.85
C TYR A 103 14.20 10.30 -9.19
N TYR A 104 14.07 10.24 -7.87
CA TYR A 104 13.15 11.11 -7.13
C TYR A 104 13.73 12.50 -6.83
N LYS A 105 15.06 12.69 -6.99
CA LYS A 105 15.78 13.93 -6.65
C LYS A 105 15.63 14.35 -5.19
N VAL A 106 15.43 13.38 -4.30
CA VAL A 106 15.34 13.58 -2.85
C VAL A 106 16.22 12.61 -2.09
N LYS A 107 16.59 12.99 -0.86
CA LYS A 107 17.25 12.12 0.12
C LYS A 107 16.19 11.58 1.08
N GLY A 108 16.08 10.24 1.22
CA GLY A 108 15.04 9.68 2.07
C GLY A 108 14.81 8.19 1.90
N TRP A 109 13.56 7.82 2.02
CA TRP A 109 13.03 6.47 1.86
C TRP A 109 11.83 6.51 0.92
N LYS A 110 11.18 5.38 0.73
CA LYS A 110 9.88 5.32 0.06
C LYS A 110 8.95 4.36 0.77
N LYS A 111 7.68 4.61 0.60
CA LYS A 111 6.61 3.75 1.06
C LYS A 111 5.81 3.28 -0.14
N ASP A 112 5.75 1.98 -0.30
CA ASP A 112 4.86 1.35 -1.25
C ASP A 112 3.47 1.24 -0.63
N LEU A 113 2.43 1.52 -1.42
CA LEU A 113 1.07 1.67 -0.94
C LEU A 113 0.10 0.94 -1.86
N LEU A 114 -0.72 0.06 -1.30
CA LEU A 114 -1.85 -0.55 -1.98
C LEU A 114 -3.15 0.08 -1.50
N LEU A 115 -3.84 0.77 -2.40
CA LEU A 115 -5.06 1.54 -2.14
C LEU A 115 -6.28 0.89 -2.78
N ASP A 116 -7.39 0.71 -2.05
CA ASP A 116 -8.68 0.39 -2.66
C ASP A 116 -9.17 1.56 -3.49
N GLN A 117 -9.44 1.31 -4.77
CA GLN A 117 -9.79 2.37 -5.72
C GLN A 117 -11.14 3.01 -5.41
N LYS A 118 -12.12 2.23 -4.96
CA LYS A 118 -13.49 2.70 -4.71
C LYS A 118 -13.58 3.49 -3.41
N HIS A 119 -13.11 2.89 -2.35
CA HIS A 119 -13.27 3.42 -0.99
C HIS A 119 -12.14 4.35 -0.55
N LYS A 120 -11.03 4.40 -1.32
CA LYS A 120 -9.83 5.21 -1.00
C LYS A 120 -9.17 4.85 0.33
N VAL A 121 -9.28 3.60 0.74
CA VAL A 121 -8.72 3.05 1.96
C VAL A 121 -7.40 2.36 1.65
N PHE A 122 -6.39 2.55 2.49
CA PHE A 122 -5.15 1.80 2.37
C PHE A 122 -5.35 0.36 2.86
N LEU A 123 -4.99 -0.60 2.01
CA LEU A 123 -5.14 -2.02 2.29
C LEU A 123 -3.85 -2.68 2.76
N ALA A 124 -2.72 -2.28 2.17
CA ALA A 124 -1.39 -2.78 2.53
C ALA A 124 -0.33 -1.72 2.25
N PHE A 125 0.84 -1.91 2.83
CA PHE A 125 2.00 -1.08 2.58
C PHE A 125 3.31 -1.84 2.81
N GLN A 126 4.40 -1.34 2.19
CA GLN A 126 5.76 -1.77 2.48
C GLN A 126 6.68 -0.57 2.68
N ASN A 127 7.64 -0.74 3.58
CA ASN A 127 8.65 0.27 3.88
C ASN A 127 9.94 -0.08 3.12
N LEU A 128 10.42 0.81 2.27
CA LEU A 128 11.54 0.56 1.37
C LEU A 128 12.64 1.62 1.51
N GLY A 129 13.89 1.22 1.26
CA GLY A 129 14.94 2.16 0.92
C GLY A 129 14.59 2.92 -0.35
N ILE A 130 15.04 4.16 -0.48
CA ILE A 130 14.66 5.03 -1.62
C ILE A 130 15.07 4.43 -2.98
N ASN A 131 16.15 3.63 -3.01
CA ASN A 131 16.69 3.00 -4.22
C ASN A 131 16.33 1.50 -4.33
N GLU A 132 15.61 0.92 -3.36
CA GLU A 132 15.15 -0.48 -3.43
C GLU A 132 14.13 -0.68 -4.57
N ASN A 133 14.06 -1.90 -5.11
CA ASN A 133 13.15 -2.22 -6.20
C ASN A 133 11.70 -2.39 -5.68
N GLU A 134 10.79 -1.57 -6.15
CA GLU A 134 9.37 -1.60 -5.80
C GLU A 134 8.67 -2.88 -6.30
N GLY A 135 9.13 -3.43 -7.42
CA GLY A 135 8.51 -4.62 -8.01
C GLY A 135 8.56 -5.87 -7.11
N GLN A 136 9.39 -5.89 -6.07
CA GLN A 136 9.51 -7.05 -5.17
C GLN A 136 8.43 -7.08 -4.08
N VAL A 137 7.68 -6.01 -3.87
CA VAL A 137 6.76 -5.88 -2.74
C VAL A 137 5.33 -6.31 -3.04
N LEU A 138 4.92 -6.35 -4.31
CA LEU A 138 3.56 -6.74 -4.71
C LEU A 138 3.14 -8.11 -4.15
N PRO A 139 3.96 -9.17 -4.21
CA PRO A 139 3.62 -10.45 -3.59
C PRO A 139 3.43 -10.36 -2.07
N LEU A 140 4.24 -9.54 -1.39
CA LEU A 140 4.15 -9.34 0.06
C LEU A 140 2.85 -8.64 0.46
N ASN A 141 2.42 -7.63 -0.31
CA ASN A 141 1.15 -6.96 -0.10
C ASN A 141 -0.04 -7.91 -0.29
N LEU A 142 0.00 -8.76 -1.32
CA LEU A 142 -1.04 -9.75 -1.56
C LEU A 142 -1.07 -10.83 -0.48
N GLU A 143 0.08 -11.26 0.03
CA GLU A 143 0.18 -12.22 1.12
C GLU A 143 -0.47 -11.68 2.40
N LYS A 144 -0.17 -10.43 2.77
CA LYS A 144 -0.78 -9.76 3.93
C LYS A 144 -2.30 -9.66 3.80
N LEU A 145 -2.81 -9.34 2.62
CA LEU A 145 -4.26 -9.28 2.40
C LEU A 145 -4.92 -10.64 2.45
N GLN A 146 -4.24 -11.70 2.00
CA GLN A 146 -4.72 -13.06 2.13
C GLN A 146 -4.81 -13.50 3.60
N GLU A 147 -3.86 -13.10 4.46
CA GLU A 147 -3.88 -13.38 5.91
C GLU A 147 -5.15 -12.84 6.59
N ILE A 148 -5.68 -11.71 6.12
CA ILE A 148 -6.92 -11.08 6.61
C ILE A 148 -8.14 -11.31 5.71
N ASP A 149 -8.08 -12.33 4.86
CA ASP A 149 -9.17 -12.76 3.96
C ASP A 149 -9.73 -11.60 3.09
N ILE A 150 -8.83 -10.82 2.49
CA ILE A 150 -9.16 -9.84 1.45
C ILE A 150 -8.61 -10.33 0.12
N ASN A 151 -9.54 -10.65 -0.80
CA ASN A 151 -9.18 -11.07 -2.15
C ASN A 151 -9.11 -9.86 -3.07
N VAL A 152 -7.95 -9.64 -3.68
CA VAL A 152 -7.75 -8.59 -4.66
C VAL A 152 -8.03 -9.11 -6.05
N ASN A 153 -9.03 -8.53 -6.75
CA ASN A 153 -9.37 -8.97 -8.10
C ASN A 153 -8.44 -8.36 -9.16
N GLU A 154 -8.14 -7.07 -9.03
CA GLU A 154 -7.30 -6.36 -9.99
C GLU A 154 -6.44 -5.30 -9.30
N ILE A 155 -5.17 -5.23 -9.71
CA ILE A 155 -4.23 -4.17 -9.29
C ILE A 155 -3.83 -3.36 -10.51
N THR A 156 -4.05 -2.04 -10.48
CA THR A 156 -3.42 -1.11 -11.41
C THR A 156 -2.10 -0.65 -10.84
N ALA A 157 -1.01 -0.91 -11.57
CA ALA A 157 0.35 -0.63 -11.12
C ALA A 157 1.20 0.05 -12.20
N ASP A 158 2.28 0.70 -11.77
CA ASP A 158 3.31 1.25 -12.66
C ASP A 158 4.06 0.12 -13.39
N GLY A 159 4.76 0.47 -14.47
CA GLY A 159 5.55 -0.44 -15.31
C GLY A 159 6.73 -1.14 -14.61
N LYS A 160 7.03 -0.80 -13.36
CA LYS A 160 8.05 -1.46 -12.53
C LYS A 160 7.54 -2.75 -11.87
N TYR A 161 6.22 -2.83 -11.58
CA TYR A 161 5.61 -3.97 -10.89
C TYR A 161 5.38 -5.21 -11.76
N PRO A 162 4.99 -5.12 -13.04
CA PRO A 162 4.62 -6.28 -13.84
C PRO A 162 5.83 -7.06 -14.38
N THR A 163 6.70 -7.53 -13.48
CA THR A 163 7.70 -8.55 -13.80
C THR A 163 7.01 -9.87 -14.16
N TYR A 164 7.70 -10.79 -14.81
CA TYR A 164 7.12 -12.12 -15.10
C TYR A 164 6.71 -12.85 -13.83
N GLU A 165 7.56 -12.79 -12.81
CA GLU A 165 7.30 -13.40 -11.51
C GLU A 165 6.06 -12.80 -10.85
N ASN A 166 5.97 -11.48 -10.74
CA ASN A 166 4.82 -10.82 -10.13
C ASN A 166 3.51 -11.12 -10.87
N ILE A 167 3.53 -11.12 -12.20
CA ILE A 167 2.36 -11.48 -13.00
C ILE A 167 1.94 -12.92 -12.72
N ALA A 168 2.91 -13.85 -12.68
CA ALA A 168 2.64 -15.25 -12.40
C ALA A 168 2.10 -15.45 -10.98
N VAL A 169 2.78 -14.90 -9.98
CA VAL A 169 2.38 -15.01 -8.57
C VAL A 169 1.00 -14.38 -8.34
N ALA A 170 0.79 -13.14 -8.78
CA ALA A 170 -0.50 -12.46 -8.63
C ALA A 170 -1.64 -13.30 -9.24
N LYS A 171 -1.45 -13.79 -10.47
CA LYS A 171 -2.50 -14.53 -11.17
C LYS A 171 -2.74 -15.91 -10.60
N HIS A 172 -1.69 -16.69 -10.37
CA HIS A 172 -1.84 -18.11 -10.01
C HIS A 172 -1.99 -18.35 -8.51
N ARG A 173 -1.27 -17.60 -7.68
CA ARG A 173 -1.36 -17.76 -6.24
C ARG A 173 -2.57 -17.03 -5.64
N TYR A 174 -2.85 -15.82 -6.14
CA TYR A 174 -3.87 -14.95 -5.56
C TYR A 174 -5.11 -14.73 -6.45
N GLY A 175 -5.11 -15.18 -7.71
CA GLY A 175 -6.19 -14.95 -8.64
C GLY A 175 -6.30 -13.50 -9.16
N THR A 176 -5.35 -12.66 -8.82
CA THR A 176 -5.31 -11.21 -9.08
C THR A 176 -4.87 -10.91 -10.50
N ASP A 177 -5.56 -10.04 -11.20
CA ASP A 177 -5.14 -9.51 -12.49
C ASP A 177 -4.32 -8.23 -12.31
N LEU A 178 -3.19 -8.10 -13.04
CA LEU A 178 -2.43 -6.87 -13.10
C LEU A 178 -2.83 -6.04 -14.32
N PHE A 179 -3.22 -4.80 -14.09
CA PHE A 179 -3.48 -3.83 -15.14
C PHE A 179 -2.37 -2.76 -15.14
N TYR A 180 -1.69 -2.62 -16.27
CA TYR A 180 -0.56 -1.70 -16.43
C TYR A 180 -0.45 -1.22 -17.87
N ARG A 181 0.28 -0.13 -18.07
CA ARG A 181 0.65 0.32 -19.41
C ARG A 181 1.85 -0.48 -19.89
N PRO A 182 1.74 -1.24 -20.99
CA PRO A 182 2.89 -1.92 -21.56
C PRO A 182 4.00 -0.93 -21.95
N GLN A 183 5.24 -1.30 -21.70
CA GLN A 183 6.41 -0.52 -22.13
C GLN A 183 6.64 -0.75 -23.63
N ASP A 184 7.20 0.23 -24.33
CA ASP A 184 7.35 0.21 -25.78
C ASP A 184 8.17 -1.00 -26.29
N GLY A 185 9.16 -1.48 -25.55
CA GLY A 185 9.94 -2.67 -25.87
C GLY A 185 9.21 -4.02 -25.68
N TRP A 186 8.03 -4.03 -25.04
CA TRP A 186 7.28 -5.28 -24.78
C TRP A 186 6.36 -5.69 -25.93
N VAL A 187 6.19 -4.83 -26.91
CA VAL A 187 5.32 -5.06 -28.08
C VAL A 187 5.97 -5.97 -29.12
N HIS A 188 7.26 -6.26 -29.00
CA HIS A 188 8.06 -6.89 -30.08
C HIS A 188 8.58 -8.29 -29.76
N ASN A 189 7.90 -9.09 -28.95
CA ASN A 189 8.16 -10.53 -29.01
C ASN A 189 7.81 -11.02 -30.40
N SER A 190 8.73 -11.73 -31.06
CA SER A 190 8.48 -12.31 -32.38
C SER A 190 7.22 -13.19 -32.28
N LYS A 191 6.51 -13.34 -33.42
CA LYS A 191 5.33 -14.24 -33.45
C LYS A 191 5.71 -15.66 -33.02
N GLY A 192 6.92 -16.12 -33.36
CA GLY A 192 7.44 -17.43 -32.98
C GLY A 192 7.61 -17.59 -31.47
N ASP A 193 8.08 -16.54 -30.75
CA ASP A 193 8.22 -16.57 -29.29
C ASP A 193 6.85 -16.62 -28.60
N VAL A 194 5.88 -15.87 -29.11
CA VAL A 194 4.50 -15.88 -28.60
C VAL A 194 3.86 -17.25 -28.79
N ASP A 195 4.03 -17.86 -29.96
CA ASP A 195 3.48 -19.17 -30.25
C ASP A 195 4.13 -20.27 -29.38
N GLU A 196 5.44 -20.20 -29.14
CA GLU A 196 6.15 -21.12 -28.24
C GLU A 196 5.71 -20.96 -26.79
N ILE A 197 5.56 -19.74 -26.28
CA ILE A 197 5.05 -19.45 -24.96
C ILE A 197 3.63 -20.00 -24.78
N ASN A 198 2.75 -19.76 -25.75
CA ASN A 198 1.38 -20.27 -25.75
C ASN A 198 1.35 -21.80 -25.75
N ARG A 199 2.18 -22.44 -26.60
CA ARG A 199 2.28 -23.89 -26.68
C ARG A 199 2.73 -24.52 -25.36
N ARG A 200 3.76 -23.92 -24.72
CA ARG A 200 4.25 -24.40 -23.40
C ARG A 200 3.21 -24.22 -22.31
N TYR A 201 2.56 -23.05 -22.25
CA TYR A 201 1.49 -22.81 -21.27
C TYR A 201 0.38 -23.84 -21.44
N GLN A 202 -0.15 -24.06 -22.65
CA GLN A 202 -1.21 -25.01 -22.92
C GLN A 202 -0.80 -26.45 -22.53
N LYS A 203 0.45 -26.82 -22.76
CA LYS A 203 0.94 -28.18 -22.49
C LYS A 203 1.16 -28.45 -21.00
N TYR A 204 1.70 -27.51 -20.25
CA TYR A 204 2.19 -27.76 -18.90
C TYR A 204 1.37 -27.08 -17.82
N TRP A 205 0.71 -25.96 -18.12
CA TRP A 205 0.18 -25.07 -17.09
C TRP A 205 -1.35 -24.86 -17.12
N LYS A 206 -2.00 -25.13 -18.25
CA LYS A 206 -3.46 -24.89 -18.42
C LYS A 206 -4.31 -25.62 -17.38
N HIS A 207 -3.88 -26.78 -16.93
CA HIS A 207 -4.62 -27.65 -16.03
C HIS A 207 -4.03 -27.69 -14.60
N HIS A 208 -2.98 -26.91 -14.33
CA HIS A 208 -2.40 -26.83 -12.99
C HIS A 208 -3.16 -25.79 -12.15
N ASP A 209 -3.81 -26.26 -11.10
CA ASP A 209 -4.33 -25.36 -10.07
C ASP A 209 -3.17 -24.96 -9.15
N PHE A 210 -2.61 -23.79 -9.38
CA PHE A 210 -1.51 -23.25 -8.58
C PHE A 210 -1.86 -23.01 -7.11
N ARG A 211 -3.15 -22.92 -6.76
CA ARG A 211 -3.60 -22.88 -5.36
C ARG A 211 -3.31 -24.21 -4.67
N ILE A 212 -3.44 -25.32 -5.40
CA ILE A 212 -3.03 -26.65 -4.93
C ILE A 212 -1.51 -26.75 -4.85
N HIS A 213 -0.78 -26.15 -5.80
CA HIS A 213 0.69 -26.10 -5.77
C HIS A 213 1.23 -25.28 -4.60
N ALA A 214 0.69 -24.09 -4.31
CA ALA A 214 1.10 -23.29 -3.16
C ALA A 214 0.87 -24.03 -1.83
N ALA A 215 -0.25 -24.78 -1.72
CA ALA A 215 -0.52 -25.63 -0.57
C ALA A 215 0.42 -26.84 -0.50
N LEU A 216 0.88 -27.39 -1.63
CA LEU A 216 1.85 -28.46 -1.71
C LEU A 216 3.29 -27.96 -1.51
N GLU A 217 3.64 -26.77 -2.01
CA GLU A 217 4.94 -26.13 -1.76
C GLU A 217 5.16 -25.89 -0.26
N SER A 218 4.14 -25.40 0.46
CA SER A 218 4.23 -25.19 1.91
C SER A 218 4.37 -26.51 2.70
N LYS A 219 3.84 -27.63 2.17
CA LYS A 219 3.87 -28.93 2.84
C LYS A 219 5.01 -29.85 2.42
N LEU A 220 5.51 -29.72 1.19
CA LEU A 220 6.45 -30.67 0.58
C LEU A 220 7.78 -30.05 0.17
N GLY A 221 7.97 -28.71 0.34
CA GLY A 221 9.21 -28.02 -0.03
C GLY A 221 9.51 -28.06 -1.55
N PHE A 222 8.51 -28.31 -2.38
CA PHE A 222 8.67 -28.22 -3.84
C PHE A 222 8.64 -26.75 -4.27
N LEU A 223 9.82 -26.21 -4.54
CA LEU A 223 9.95 -24.90 -5.18
C LEU A 223 9.64 -25.06 -6.67
N CYS A 224 8.62 -24.34 -7.17
CA CYS A 224 8.55 -24.04 -8.59
C CYS A 224 9.89 -23.41 -9.00
N LYS A 225 10.49 -23.92 -10.07
CA LYS A 225 11.74 -23.34 -10.56
C LYS A 225 11.40 -21.93 -11.05
N GLN A 226 12.27 -20.94 -10.79
CA GLN A 226 12.14 -19.56 -11.29
C GLN A 226 11.73 -19.50 -12.78
N ARG A 227 12.28 -20.40 -13.59
CA ARG A 227 11.95 -20.58 -14.99
C ARG A 227 10.47 -20.86 -15.28
N ASP A 228 9.74 -21.44 -14.34
CA ASP A 228 8.33 -21.79 -14.51
C ASP A 228 7.46 -20.54 -14.28
N TYR A 229 7.80 -19.71 -13.30
CA TYR A 229 7.18 -18.39 -13.12
C TYR A 229 7.40 -17.49 -14.34
N ASP A 230 8.60 -17.51 -14.94
CA ASP A 230 8.90 -16.74 -16.15
C ASP A 230 8.01 -17.13 -17.33
N TRP A 231 7.75 -18.42 -17.55
CA TRP A 231 6.86 -18.86 -18.64
C TRP A 231 5.41 -18.47 -18.41
N VAL A 232 4.92 -18.64 -17.19
CA VAL A 232 3.57 -18.28 -16.82
C VAL A 232 3.37 -16.77 -16.89
N GLY A 233 4.31 -16.02 -16.34
CA GLY A 233 4.30 -14.56 -16.40
C GLY A 233 4.35 -14.03 -17.83
N ALA A 234 5.20 -14.61 -18.68
CA ALA A 234 5.29 -14.25 -20.11
C ALA A 234 3.96 -14.51 -20.84
N TYR A 235 3.28 -15.63 -20.55
CA TYR A 235 1.97 -15.93 -21.14
C TYR A 235 0.93 -14.88 -20.79
N TYR A 236 0.74 -14.57 -19.51
CA TYR A 236 -0.25 -13.58 -19.09
C TYR A 236 0.13 -12.16 -19.53
N ARG A 237 1.42 -11.82 -19.54
CA ARG A 237 1.88 -10.54 -20.08
C ARG A 237 1.49 -10.39 -21.56
N ASN A 238 1.71 -11.42 -22.38
CA ASN A 238 1.32 -11.40 -23.78
C ASN A 238 -0.19 -11.26 -23.95
N LEU A 239 -0.99 -11.98 -23.17
CA LEU A 239 -2.45 -11.81 -23.19
C LEU A 239 -2.87 -10.39 -22.82
N HIS A 240 -2.26 -9.81 -21.79
CA HIS A 240 -2.53 -8.44 -21.38
C HIS A 240 -2.18 -7.45 -22.49
N VAL A 241 -0.98 -7.53 -23.08
CA VAL A 241 -0.54 -6.67 -24.19
C VAL A 241 -1.47 -6.77 -25.38
N GLN A 242 -1.89 -7.97 -25.76
CA GLN A 242 -2.86 -8.16 -26.86
C GLN A 242 -4.22 -7.51 -26.56
N ARG A 243 -4.75 -7.69 -25.34
CA ARG A 243 -6.02 -7.06 -24.93
C ARG A 243 -5.90 -5.55 -24.87
N TYR A 244 -4.78 -5.04 -24.33
CA TYR A 244 -4.48 -3.62 -24.25
C TYR A 244 -4.45 -2.98 -25.64
N ASN A 245 -3.72 -3.58 -26.60
CA ASN A 245 -3.60 -3.07 -27.96
C ASN A 245 -4.91 -3.11 -28.75
N ARG A 246 -5.74 -4.14 -28.56
CA ARG A 246 -7.09 -4.21 -29.17
C ARG A 246 -8.01 -3.08 -28.71
N ARG A 247 -7.82 -2.54 -27.50
CA ARG A 247 -8.65 -1.50 -26.89
C ARG A 247 -7.82 -0.29 -26.46
N ILE A 248 -6.78 0.03 -27.20
CA ILE A 248 -5.73 0.97 -26.77
C ILE A 248 -6.28 2.31 -26.28
N LYS A 249 -7.22 2.92 -26.99
CA LYS A 249 -7.83 4.22 -26.58
C LYS A 249 -8.52 4.12 -25.22
N HIS A 250 -9.26 3.04 -24.99
CA HIS A 250 -9.95 2.79 -23.73
C HIS A 250 -8.96 2.49 -22.60
N CYS A 251 -8.00 1.60 -22.84
CA CYS A 251 -7.01 1.22 -21.85
C CYS A 251 -6.10 2.38 -21.44
N VAL A 252 -5.65 3.21 -22.39
CA VAL A 252 -4.86 4.42 -22.08
C VAL A 252 -5.67 5.41 -21.27
N ARG A 253 -6.95 5.65 -21.61
CA ARG A 253 -7.82 6.54 -20.84
C ARG A 253 -8.03 6.00 -19.42
N ARG A 254 -8.35 4.72 -19.28
CA ARG A 254 -8.55 4.05 -18.00
C ARG A 254 -7.29 4.16 -17.13
N TYR A 255 -6.14 3.75 -17.65
CA TYR A 255 -4.86 3.81 -16.93
C TYR A 255 -4.54 5.23 -16.44
N ARG A 256 -4.76 6.24 -17.30
CA ARG A 256 -4.55 7.65 -16.92
C ARG A 256 -5.44 8.08 -15.77
N ILE A 257 -6.73 7.73 -15.79
CA ILE A 257 -7.67 8.07 -14.72
C ILE A 257 -7.24 7.41 -13.40
N GLU A 258 -6.92 6.12 -13.43
CA GLU A 258 -6.53 5.36 -12.25
C GLU A 258 -5.21 5.87 -11.68
N ARG A 259 -4.22 6.14 -12.54
CA ARG A 259 -2.96 6.75 -12.12
C ARG A 259 -3.14 8.14 -11.51
N ASN A 260 -3.91 9.01 -12.15
CA ASN A 260 -4.20 10.35 -11.61
C ASN A 260 -4.87 10.27 -10.22
N THR A 261 -5.72 9.27 -10.00
CA THR A 261 -6.32 9.02 -8.69
C THR A 261 -5.23 8.72 -7.64
N ASN A 262 -4.29 7.83 -7.97
CA ASN A 262 -3.20 7.47 -7.08
C ASN A 262 -2.25 8.65 -6.83
N GLU A 263 -1.87 9.37 -7.88
CA GLU A 263 -1.05 10.59 -7.79
C GLU A 263 -1.72 11.66 -6.91
N SER A 264 -3.04 11.84 -7.05
CA SER A 264 -3.79 12.79 -6.21
C SER A 264 -3.76 12.37 -4.73
N PHE A 265 -3.85 11.07 -4.46
CA PHE A 265 -3.78 10.55 -3.10
C PHE A 265 -2.37 10.66 -2.51
N ASN A 266 -1.35 10.33 -3.30
CA ASN A 266 0.05 10.53 -2.91
C ASN A 266 0.36 12.01 -2.63
N ASN A 267 -0.16 12.93 -3.44
CA ASN A 267 -0.04 14.37 -3.19
C ASN A 267 -0.75 14.79 -1.90
N TYR A 268 -1.91 14.22 -1.60
CA TYR A 268 -2.59 14.45 -0.33
C TYR A 268 -1.72 14.03 0.87
N LEU A 269 -1.11 12.82 0.84
CA LEU A 269 -0.18 12.36 1.88
C LEU A 269 1.00 13.32 2.05
N LYS A 270 1.57 13.79 0.96
CA LYS A 270 2.71 14.69 0.96
C LYS A 270 2.38 16.07 1.53
N GLN A 271 1.30 16.68 1.06
CA GLN A 271 0.94 18.05 1.41
C GLN A 271 0.33 18.18 2.80
N HIS A 272 -0.50 17.21 3.20
CA HIS A 272 -1.29 17.29 4.42
C HIS A 272 -0.72 16.47 5.58
N LEU A 273 -0.01 15.36 5.29
CA LEU A 273 0.49 14.44 6.30
C LEU A 273 2.03 14.40 6.40
N GLY A 274 2.71 15.27 5.69
CA GLY A 274 4.13 15.53 5.89
C GLY A 274 5.09 14.53 5.24
N PHE A 275 4.65 13.78 4.21
CA PHE A 275 5.54 12.88 3.47
C PHE A 275 6.66 13.61 2.70
N GLU A 276 6.43 14.85 2.26
CA GLU A 276 7.46 15.69 1.58
C GLU A 276 8.11 16.73 2.48
N THR A 277 7.44 17.13 3.55
CA THR A 277 8.04 18.03 4.53
C THR A 277 9.02 17.24 5.38
N SER A 278 10.16 17.83 5.73
CA SER A 278 11.18 17.15 6.51
C SER A 278 10.56 16.46 7.72
N LEU A 279 10.78 15.15 7.81
CA LEU A 279 10.33 14.34 8.93
C LEU A 279 10.72 14.99 10.27
N PRO A 280 9.92 14.84 11.33
CA PRO A 280 10.19 15.48 12.61
C PRO A 280 11.46 14.95 13.28
N GLN A 281 11.84 13.70 12.98
CA GLN A 281 13.00 13.02 13.56
C GLN A 281 13.87 12.40 12.46
N LYS A 282 15.16 12.18 12.75
CA LYS A 282 16.10 11.46 11.88
C LYS A 282 15.99 9.96 12.10
N GLY A 283 16.40 9.18 11.10
CA GLY A 283 16.50 7.74 11.14
C GLY A 283 15.35 6.99 10.46
N LYS A 284 15.67 5.85 9.87
CA LYS A 284 14.78 4.96 9.13
C LYS A 284 13.56 4.56 9.96
N LYS A 285 13.79 4.13 11.20
CA LYS A 285 12.72 3.72 12.12
C LYS A 285 11.69 4.83 12.34
N HIS A 286 12.16 6.06 12.57
CA HIS A 286 11.25 7.19 12.79
C HIS A 286 10.48 7.61 11.54
N ALA A 287 11.12 7.49 10.37
CA ALA A 287 10.48 7.75 9.08
C ALA A 287 9.32 6.77 8.84
N PHE A 288 9.57 5.48 9.03
CA PHE A 288 8.57 4.45 8.82
C PHE A 288 7.45 4.52 9.85
N LYS A 289 7.78 4.71 11.12
CA LYS A 289 6.79 4.96 12.18
C LYS A 289 5.86 6.13 11.84
N HIS A 290 6.42 7.28 11.47
CA HIS A 290 5.63 8.46 11.12
C HIS A 290 4.68 8.18 9.95
N THR A 291 5.19 7.60 8.88
CA THR A 291 4.38 7.33 7.69
C THR A 291 3.31 6.26 7.93
N THR A 292 3.59 5.22 8.72
CA THR A 292 2.58 4.22 9.11
C THR A 292 1.48 4.85 9.98
N LEU A 293 1.84 5.72 10.92
CA LEU A 293 0.85 6.47 11.71
C LEU A 293 -0.06 7.34 10.83
N CYS A 294 0.46 7.89 9.72
CA CYS A 294 -0.37 8.63 8.76
C CYS A 294 -1.41 7.72 8.10
N LEU A 295 -1.03 6.51 7.70
CA LEU A 295 -1.96 5.55 7.10
C LEU A 295 -3.04 5.10 8.10
N ILE A 296 -2.62 4.76 9.33
CA ILE A 296 -3.53 4.43 10.44
C ILE A 296 -4.54 5.55 10.67
N ALA A 297 -4.09 6.81 10.65
CA ALA A 297 -4.98 7.94 10.84
C ALA A 297 -6.02 8.07 9.72
N ILE A 298 -5.63 7.89 8.46
CA ILE A 298 -6.56 7.93 7.33
C ILE A 298 -7.59 6.81 7.43
N ASN A 299 -7.14 5.58 7.71
CA ASN A 299 -8.05 4.45 7.87
C ASN A 299 -8.99 4.62 9.09
N ALA A 300 -8.54 5.27 10.16
CA ALA A 300 -9.40 5.58 11.29
C ALA A 300 -10.47 6.64 10.95
N VAL A 301 -10.18 7.60 10.06
CA VAL A 301 -11.22 8.49 9.51
C VAL A 301 -12.27 7.69 8.77
N ALA A 302 -11.84 6.74 7.91
CA ALA A 302 -12.76 5.87 7.18
C ALA A 302 -13.66 5.06 8.14
N LEU A 303 -13.09 4.47 9.19
CA LEU A 303 -13.84 3.74 10.21
C LEU A 303 -14.87 4.62 10.92
N THR A 304 -14.47 5.81 11.35
CA THR A 304 -15.38 6.75 12.03
C THR A 304 -16.56 7.10 11.13
N ARG A 305 -16.32 7.31 9.84
CA ARG A 305 -17.40 7.59 8.87
C ARG A 305 -18.32 6.40 8.69
N LEU A 306 -17.79 5.20 8.52
CA LEU A 306 -18.57 3.98 8.40
C LEU A 306 -19.42 3.71 9.64
N GLN A 307 -18.88 3.91 10.84
CA GLN A 307 -19.63 3.79 12.10
C GLN A 307 -20.79 4.78 12.19
N ASN A 308 -20.69 5.93 11.54
CA ASN A 308 -21.76 6.92 11.40
C ASN A 308 -22.65 6.73 10.16
N GLY A 309 -22.57 5.58 9.49
CA GLY A 309 -23.40 5.24 8.33
C GLY A 309 -23.01 5.92 7.02
N ILE A 310 -21.83 6.53 6.94
CA ILE A 310 -21.31 7.22 5.75
C ILE A 310 -20.45 6.24 4.97
N THR A 311 -20.86 5.89 3.76
CA THR A 311 -20.14 4.93 2.88
C THR A 311 -19.38 5.59 1.74
N GLU A 312 -19.55 6.89 1.52
CA GLU A 312 -18.90 7.66 0.46
C GLU A 312 -17.79 8.55 1.02
N HIS A 313 -16.77 8.82 0.20
CA HIS A 313 -15.64 9.70 0.55
C HIS A 313 -14.99 9.35 1.90
N LEU A 314 -14.82 8.07 2.19
CA LEU A 314 -14.45 7.55 3.50
C LEU A 314 -13.20 8.21 4.11
N THR A 315 -12.22 8.56 3.29
CA THR A 315 -10.95 9.14 3.74
C THR A 315 -10.88 10.67 3.65
N SER A 316 -11.99 11.33 3.32
CA SER A 316 -12.02 12.79 3.21
C SER A 316 -12.01 13.45 4.59
N VAL A 317 -10.96 14.18 4.90
CA VAL A 317 -10.79 14.93 6.16
C VAL A 317 -11.60 16.24 6.15
N ALA A 318 -11.99 16.73 4.96
CA ALA A 318 -12.72 17.99 4.81
C ALA A 318 -14.11 18.02 5.48
N TYR A 319 -14.64 16.88 5.88
CA TYR A 319 -15.97 16.74 6.50
C TYR A 319 -15.90 16.35 8.00
N LEU A 320 -14.72 16.46 8.62
CA LEU A 320 -14.53 16.23 10.06
C LEU A 320 -14.57 17.52 10.89
N THR A 321 -14.82 18.66 10.25
CA THR A 321 -14.95 19.99 10.89
C THR A 321 -16.41 20.38 11.04
#